data_71138fd92a227d530ae4055ab3bd0788
#
_entry.id   71138fd92a227d530ae4055ab3bd0788
#
_cell.length_a   1.000
_cell.length_b   1.000
_cell.length_c   1.000
_cell.angle_alpha   90.00
_cell.angle_beta   90.00
_cell.angle_gamma   90.00
#
_symmetry.space_group_name_H-M   'P 1'
#
loop_
_entity.id
_entity.type
_entity.pdbx_description
1 polymer ?
#
loop_
_entity_poly.entity_id
_entity_poly.type
_entity_poly.pdbx_seq_one_letter_code
_entity_poly.pdbx_strand_id
1 'polypeptide(L)'
;YTRLVGWPEVFMTDRVRLGRASYKPGTYEQLHWHPIEACYYVISGHATVRDVNGKEYEVEAGSIIYAPPGIAGAHEWEVKEALELIDIRACNETNRKIQFTVDKATMRSYIDLEDLKYRDAISFKSHY
;
A
#
# COMPACT_ATOMS: atom_id res chain seq x y z
N TYR A 1 6.34 -1.02 -10.47
CA TYR A 1 5.89 0.24 -9.89
C TYR A 1 6.57 1.43 -10.57
N THR A 2 5.79 2.38 -11.03
CA THR A 2 6.30 3.59 -11.66
C THR A 2 6.06 4.80 -10.75
N ARG A 3 7.12 5.50 -10.39
CA ARG A 3 7.08 6.72 -9.59
C ARG A 3 6.67 7.88 -10.48
N LEU A 4 5.60 8.58 -10.13
CA LEU A 4 5.04 9.67 -10.94
C LEU A 4 5.33 11.05 -10.34
N VAL A 5 4.84 11.29 -9.14
CA VAL A 5 4.92 12.61 -8.48
C VAL A 5 5.29 12.40 -7.02
N GLY A 6 6.01 13.33 -6.44
CA GLY A 6 6.39 13.30 -5.02
C GLY A 6 7.64 12.47 -4.72
N TRP A 7 8.45 12.19 -5.74
CA TRP A 7 9.70 11.45 -5.61
C TRP A 7 10.88 12.34 -6.02
N PRO A 8 12.02 12.29 -5.29
CA PRO A 8 13.15 13.18 -5.57
C PRO A 8 13.65 13.11 -7.01
N GLU A 9 13.65 11.92 -7.60
CA GLU A 9 14.16 11.68 -8.94
C GLU A 9 13.18 12.04 -10.07
N VAL A 10 11.95 12.40 -9.74
CA VAL A 10 10.93 12.74 -10.74
C VAL A 10 10.48 14.19 -10.56
N PHE A 11 9.68 14.44 -9.54
CA PHE A 11 9.13 15.76 -9.24
C PHE A 11 8.71 15.81 -7.77
N MET A 12 9.31 16.70 -7.02
CA MET A 12 8.99 16.86 -5.59
C MET A 12 7.72 17.68 -5.38
N THR A 13 6.91 17.21 -4.45
CA THR A 13 5.74 17.90 -3.94
C THR A 13 5.86 18.05 -2.43
N ASP A 14 4.98 18.84 -1.81
CA ASP A 14 4.98 19.02 -0.36
C ASP A 14 4.56 17.72 0.37
N ARG A 15 3.38 17.18 0.07
CA ARG A 15 2.81 16.03 0.80
C ARG A 15 2.14 14.98 -0.06
N VAL A 16 2.03 15.20 -1.35
CA VAL A 16 1.33 14.28 -2.25
C VAL A 16 2.33 13.43 -3.00
N ARG A 17 2.11 12.12 -2.95
CA ARG A 17 2.91 11.17 -3.68
C ARG A 17 1.98 10.30 -4.53
N LEU A 18 2.31 10.17 -5.81
CA LEU A 18 1.60 9.32 -6.75
C LEU A 18 2.55 8.28 -7.35
N GLY A 19 2.03 7.08 -7.48
CA GLY A 19 2.68 6.01 -8.20
C GLY A 19 1.67 5.24 -9.05
N ARG A 20 2.16 4.57 -10.06
CA ARG A 20 1.39 3.63 -10.86
C ARG A 20 1.90 2.23 -10.59
N ALA A 21 1.01 1.36 -10.17
CA ALA A 21 1.32 -0.02 -9.83
C ALA A 21 0.60 -0.99 -10.75
N SER A 22 1.29 -2.08 -11.10
CA SER A 22 0.74 -3.18 -11.88
C SER A 22 0.94 -4.47 -11.10
N TYR A 23 -0.11 -5.28 -11.02
CA TYR A 23 -0.10 -6.55 -10.30
C TYR A 23 -0.60 -7.67 -11.18
N LYS A 24 0.06 -8.80 -11.12
CA LYS A 24 -0.34 -10.02 -11.84
C LYS A 24 -1.54 -10.68 -11.17
N PRO A 25 -2.37 -11.40 -11.94
CA PRO A 25 -3.41 -12.25 -11.36
C PRO A 25 -2.82 -13.23 -10.33
N GLY A 26 -3.52 -13.43 -9.23
CA GLY A 26 -3.07 -14.28 -8.14
C GLY A 26 -2.18 -13.58 -7.12
N THR A 27 -1.82 -12.32 -7.34
CA THR A 27 -1.11 -11.53 -6.32
C THR A 27 -1.99 -11.37 -5.09
N TYR A 28 -1.40 -11.63 -3.93
CA TYR A 28 -2.05 -11.49 -2.64
C TYR A 28 -1.22 -10.57 -1.75
N GLU A 29 -1.85 -9.51 -1.27
CA GLU A 29 -1.27 -8.64 -0.24
C GLU A 29 -1.99 -8.89 1.08
N GLN A 30 -1.22 -9.25 2.10
CA GLN A 30 -1.73 -9.50 3.44
C GLN A 30 -2.41 -8.26 4.01
N LEU A 31 -3.33 -8.48 4.94
CA LEU A 31 -3.98 -7.40 5.68
C LEU A 31 -2.91 -6.51 6.33
N HIS A 32 -2.92 -5.24 5.98
CA HIS A 32 -1.94 -4.27 6.45
C HIS A 32 -2.54 -2.88 6.49
N TRP A 33 -1.90 -1.99 7.22
CA TRP A 33 -2.27 -0.58 7.27
C TRP A 33 -1.04 0.32 7.22
N HIS A 34 -1.28 1.55 6.87
CA HIS A 34 -0.25 2.58 6.78
C HIS A 34 -0.52 3.69 7.81
N PRO A 35 0.51 4.32 8.38
CA PRO A 35 0.34 5.48 9.24
C PRO A 35 0.03 6.77 8.47
N ILE A 36 -0.27 6.64 7.20
CA ILE A 36 -0.62 7.73 6.29
C ILE A 36 -1.94 7.43 5.61
N GLU A 37 -2.59 8.48 5.16
CA GLU A 37 -3.79 8.42 4.33
C GLU A 37 -3.42 8.00 2.90
N ALA A 38 -4.20 7.12 2.31
CA ALA A 38 -3.98 6.67 0.94
C ALA A 38 -5.30 6.51 0.17
N CYS A 39 -5.23 6.80 -1.12
CA CYS A 39 -6.30 6.49 -2.07
C CYS A 39 -5.73 5.63 -3.19
N TYR A 40 -6.57 4.78 -3.74
CA TYR A 40 -6.22 3.95 -4.89
C TYR A 40 -7.29 4.12 -5.96
N TYR A 41 -6.86 4.50 -7.16
CA TYR A 41 -7.74 4.58 -8.33
C TYR A 41 -7.41 3.44 -9.27
N VAL A 42 -8.38 2.55 -9.51
CA VAL A 42 -8.20 1.40 -10.39
C VAL A 42 -8.37 1.82 -11.85
N ILE A 43 -7.33 1.60 -12.65
CA ILE A 43 -7.33 1.89 -14.09
C ILE A 43 -7.94 0.72 -14.85
N SER A 44 -7.54 -0.51 -14.53
CA SER A 44 -7.97 -1.72 -15.21
C SER A 44 -7.80 -2.94 -14.31
N GLY A 45 -8.45 -4.04 -14.65
CA GLY A 45 -8.36 -5.28 -13.92
C GLY A 45 -9.46 -5.45 -12.86
N HIS A 46 -9.27 -6.45 -12.02
CA HIS A 46 -10.23 -6.80 -11.00
C HIS A 46 -9.53 -7.38 -9.77
N ALA A 47 -9.97 -6.96 -8.60
CA ALA A 47 -9.47 -7.48 -7.32
C ALA A 47 -10.59 -7.51 -6.28
N THR A 48 -10.44 -8.38 -5.30
CA THR A 48 -11.20 -8.36 -4.07
C THR A 48 -10.39 -7.66 -2.99
N VAL A 49 -10.96 -6.65 -2.36
CA VAL A 49 -10.36 -5.95 -1.23
C VAL A 49 -11.16 -6.28 0.03
N ARG A 50 -10.47 -6.62 1.11
CA ARG A 50 -11.11 -6.88 2.41
C ARG A 50 -10.63 -5.86 3.43
N ASP A 51 -11.56 -5.39 4.25
CA ASP A 51 -11.24 -4.48 5.36
C ASP A 51 -10.83 -5.25 6.62
N VAL A 52 -10.58 -4.53 7.70
CA VAL A 52 -10.16 -5.11 8.99
C VAL A 52 -11.21 -6.06 9.58
N ASN A 53 -12.47 -5.90 9.22
CA ASN A 53 -13.58 -6.74 9.68
C ASN A 53 -13.86 -7.92 8.72
N GLY A 54 -13.07 -8.06 7.66
CA GLY A 54 -13.24 -9.10 6.65
C GLY A 54 -14.34 -8.80 5.62
N LYS A 55 -14.92 -7.61 5.64
CA LYS A 55 -15.90 -7.20 4.62
C LYS A 55 -15.21 -7.10 3.27
N GLU A 56 -15.83 -7.70 2.26
CA GLU A 56 -15.29 -7.77 0.91
C GLU A 56 -15.87 -6.69 0.02
N TYR A 57 -15.03 -6.13 -0.81
CA TYR A 57 -15.37 -5.17 -1.85
C TYR A 57 -14.73 -5.62 -3.15
N GLU A 58 -15.53 -5.73 -4.21
CA GLU A 58 -15.02 -5.96 -5.54
C GLU A 58 -14.62 -4.64 -6.18
N VAL A 59 -13.41 -4.55 -6.68
CA VAL A 59 -12.88 -3.34 -7.32
C VAL A 59 -12.52 -3.63 -8.76
N GLU A 60 -12.83 -2.68 -9.62
CA GLU A 60 -12.64 -2.74 -11.07
C GLU A 60 -12.29 -1.36 -11.60
N ALA A 61 -12.13 -1.24 -12.92
CA ALA A 61 -11.83 0.05 -13.57
C ALA A 61 -12.78 1.16 -13.10
N GLY A 62 -12.24 2.27 -12.63
CA GLY A 62 -12.99 3.41 -12.10
C GLY A 62 -13.28 3.34 -10.60
N SER A 63 -13.00 2.23 -9.93
CA SER A 63 -13.13 2.15 -8.47
C SER A 63 -12.11 3.05 -7.78
N ILE A 64 -12.55 3.70 -6.71
CA ILE A 64 -11.69 4.47 -5.82
C ILE A 64 -11.77 3.84 -4.43
N ILE A 65 -10.63 3.52 -3.87
CA ILE A 65 -10.51 2.96 -2.53
C ILE A 65 -9.82 4.01 -1.65
N TYR A 66 -10.44 4.35 -0.53
CA TYR A 66 -9.86 5.23 0.46
C TYR A 66 -9.47 4.43 1.69
N ALA A 67 -8.22 4.57 2.11
CA ALA A 67 -7.69 3.97 3.33
C ALA A 67 -7.26 5.09 4.30
N PRO A 68 -8.03 5.33 5.38
CA PRO A 68 -7.59 6.26 6.43
C PRO A 68 -6.32 5.73 7.09
N PRO A 69 -5.53 6.58 7.75
CA PRO A 69 -4.34 6.13 8.49
C PRO A 69 -4.73 5.22 9.66
N GLY A 70 -3.87 4.26 9.98
CA GLY A 70 -4.06 3.37 11.10
C GLY A 70 -4.90 2.13 10.79
N ILE A 71 -5.22 1.38 11.82
CA ILE A 71 -5.92 0.08 11.73
C ILE A 71 -7.29 0.18 11.05
N ALA A 72 -7.98 1.30 11.19
CA ALA A 72 -9.26 1.51 10.53
C ALA A 72 -9.17 1.50 8.99
N GLY A 73 -7.99 1.79 8.45
CA GLY A 73 -7.71 1.74 7.01
C GLY A 73 -7.04 0.44 6.57
N ALA A 74 -6.97 -0.57 7.43
CA ALA A 74 -6.34 -1.83 7.08
C ALA A 74 -7.07 -2.49 5.91
N HIS A 75 -6.30 -3.02 4.97
CA HIS A 75 -6.83 -3.63 3.77
C HIS A 75 -5.98 -4.81 3.33
N GLU A 76 -6.64 -5.77 2.71
CA GLU A 76 -6.08 -6.97 2.13
C GLU A 76 -6.53 -7.05 0.68
N TRP A 77 -5.63 -7.42 -0.21
CA TRP A 77 -5.92 -7.47 -1.64
C TRP A 77 -5.70 -8.86 -2.21
N GLU A 78 -6.63 -9.29 -3.02
CA GLU A 78 -6.53 -10.50 -3.80
C GLU A 78 -6.81 -10.17 -5.27
N VAL A 79 -5.77 -10.20 -6.09
CA VAL A 79 -5.86 -9.80 -7.50
C VAL A 79 -6.42 -10.95 -8.33
N LYS A 80 -7.55 -10.74 -8.99
CA LYS A 80 -8.25 -11.73 -9.82
C LYS A 80 -7.87 -11.62 -11.29
N GLU A 81 -7.82 -10.41 -11.81
CA GLU A 81 -7.36 -10.10 -13.16
C GLU A 81 -6.22 -9.10 -13.06
N ALA A 82 -5.33 -9.08 -14.06
CA ALA A 82 -4.21 -8.16 -14.08
C ALA A 82 -4.66 -6.75 -13.71
N LEU A 83 -4.17 -6.25 -12.60
CA LEU A 83 -4.62 -5.00 -11.98
C LEU A 83 -3.64 -3.88 -12.26
N GLU A 84 -4.16 -2.73 -12.66
CA GLU A 84 -3.41 -1.52 -12.80
C GLU A 84 -4.09 -0.40 -12.02
N LEU A 85 -3.35 0.29 -11.18
CA LEU A 85 -3.89 1.36 -10.35
C LEU A 85 -2.90 2.51 -10.17
N ILE A 86 -3.44 3.66 -9.82
CA ILE A 86 -2.68 4.79 -9.28
C ILE A 86 -2.84 4.76 -7.76
N ASP A 87 -1.72 4.75 -7.05
CA ASP A 87 -1.74 5.01 -5.62
C ASP A 87 -1.46 6.49 -5.35
N ILE A 88 -2.21 7.05 -4.44
CA ILE A 88 -2.12 8.44 -4.04
C ILE A 88 -1.94 8.45 -2.52
N ARG A 89 -0.81 8.95 -2.06
CA ARG A 89 -0.46 8.92 -0.64
C ARG A 89 -0.18 10.32 -0.12
N ALA A 90 -0.72 10.61 1.06
CA ALA A 90 -0.37 11.80 1.84
C ALA A 90 0.74 11.39 2.80
N CYS A 91 1.98 11.62 2.44
CA CYS A 91 3.13 11.17 3.23
C CYS A 91 4.22 12.23 3.31
N ASN A 92 5.03 12.09 4.35
CA ASN A 92 6.25 12.88 4.52
C ASN A 92 7.47 11.96 4.44
N GLU A 93 8.66 12.53 4.60
CA GLU A 93 9.91 11.79 4.57
C GLU A 93 10.02 10.73 5.67
N THR A 94 9.36 10.95 6.81
CA THR A 94 9.45 10.09 7.99
C THR A 94 8.62 8.82 7.85
N ASN A 95 7.39 8.92 7.36
CA ASN A 95 6.42 7.82 7.40
C ASN A 95 6.06 7.20 6.06
N ARG A 96 6.67 7.66 4.98
CA ARG A 96 6.29 7.28 3.61
C ARG A 96 6.46 5.81 3.25
N LYS A 97 7.34 5.11 3.95
CA LYS A 97 7.69 3.71 3.64
C LYS A 97 7.23 2.73 4.71
N ILE A 98 6.56 3.22 5.74
CA ILE A 98 6.17 2.37 6.87
C ILE A 98 4.83 1.70 6.59
N GLN A 99 4.78 0.41 6.87
CA GLN A 99 3.60 -0.43 6.73
C GLN A 99 3.55 -1.40 7.91
N PHE A 100 2.36 -1.64 8.41
CA PHE A 100 2.12 -2.58 9.50
C PHE A 100 1.27 -3.74 8.98
N THR A 101 1.78 -4.95 9.10
CA THR A 101 1.04 -6.17 8.78
C THR A 101 0.19 -6.57 9.98
N VAL A 102 -1.02 -7.06 9.72
CA VAL A 102 -1.94 -7.52 10.76
C VAL A 102 -1.99 -9.04 10.76
N ASP A 103 -1.68 -9.64 11.90
CA ASP A 103 -1.93 -11.06 12.14
C ASP A 103 -3.43 -11.24 12.41
N LYS A 104 -4.14 -11.87 11.48
CA LYS A 104 -5.60 -12.07 11.59
C LYS A 104 -6.00 -12.95 12.76
N ALA A 105 -5.15 -13.88 13.18
CA ALA A 105 -5.45 -14.78 14.30
C ALA A 105 -5.48 -14.05 15.64
N THR A 106 -4.59 -13.09 15.82
CA THR A 106 -4.44 -12.33 17.08
C THR A 106 -4.92 -10.90 16.97
N MET A 107 -5.11 -10.40 15.74
CA MET A 107 -5.39 -8.99 15.42
C MET A 107 -4.31 -8.04 15.93
N ARG A 108 -3.09 -8.52 16.05
CA ARG A 108 -1.92 -7.71 16.39
C ARG A 108 -1.21 -7.24 15.14
N SER A 109 -0.77 -6.01 15.18
CA SER A 109 0.04 -5.43 14.10
C SER A 109 1.52 -5.61 14.40
N TYR A 110 2.29 -5.85 13.35
CA TYR A 110 3.75 -5.94 13.44
C TYR A 110 4.41 -5.31 12.22
N ILE A 111 5.66 -4.95 12.36
CA ILE A 111 6.48 -4.46 11.25
C ILE A 111 7.32 -5.62 10.73
N ASP A 112 7.18 -5.91 9.45
CA ASP A 112 8.02 -6.89 8.78
C ASP A 112 9.34 -6.21 8.41
N LEU A 113 10.44 -6.63 9.05
CA LEU A 113 11.75 -6.04 8.82
C LEU A 113 12.27 -6.32 7.42
N GLU A 114 11.96 -7.46 6.84
CA GLU A 114 12.35 -7.77 5.47
C GLU A 114 11.60 -6.89 4.46
N ASP A 115 10.32 -6.62 4.71
CA ASP A 115 9.54 -5.70 3.88
C ASP A 115 10.10 -4.27 3.98
N LEU A 116 10.46 -3.80 5.16
CA LEU A 116 11.09 -2.50 5.34
C LEU A 116 12.42 -2.39 4.59
N LYS A 117 13.22 -3.44 4.62
CA LYS A 117 14.48 -3.50 3.90
C LYS A 117 14.25 -3.50 2.39
N TYR A 118 13.30 -4.30 1.92
CA TYR A 118 12.91 -4.34 0.51
C TYR A 118 12.44 -2.97 0.00
N ARG A 119 11.69 -2.24 0.82
CA ARG A 119 11.20 -0.90 0.49
C ARG A 119 12.25 0.19 0.66
N ASP A 120 13.46 -0.18 1.02
CA ASP A 120 14.55 0.77 1.28
C ASP A 120 14.18 1.80 2.37
N ALA A 121 13.33 1.39 3.30
CA ALA A 121 12.88 2.24 4.41
C ALA A 121 13.91 2.30 5.54
N ILE A 122 14.69 1.24 5.69
CA ILE A 122 15.77 1.13 6.67
C ILE A 122 17.01 0.58 6.00
N SER A 123 18.16 0.95 6.51
CA SER A 123 19.42 0.35 6.12
C SER A 123 20.14 -0.12 7.36
N PHE A 124 20.72 -1.31 7.29
CA PHE A 124 21.56 -1.85 8.33
C PHE A 124 23.01 -1.65 7.94
N LYS A 125 23.77 -0.99 8.79
CA LYS A 125 25.22 -0.94 8.68
C LYS A 125 25.80 -1.89 9.70
N SER A 126 26.65 -2.77 9.24
CA SER A 126 27.45 -3.59 10.15
C SER A 126 28.49 -2.70 10.83
N HIS A 127 28.64 -2.88 12.12
CA HIS A 127 29.70 -2.25 12.91
C HIS A 127 30.90 -3.21 13.13
N TYR A 128 30.87 -4.35 12.45
CA TYR A 128 31.92 -5.37 12.54
C TYR A 128 32.79 -5.39 11.30
#